data_b223134fe01ea9c872660c8e83fdaaeb
#
_entry.id   b223134fe01ea9c872660c8e83fdaaeb
#
_cell.length_a   1.000
_cell.length_b   1.000
_cell.length_c   1.000
_cell.angle_alpha   90.00
_cell.angle_beta   90.00
_cell.angle_gamma   90.00
#
_symmetry.space_group_name_H-M   'P 1'
#
loop_
_entity.id
_entity.type
_entity.pdbx_description
1 polymer ?
#
loop_
_entity_poly.entity_id
_entity_poly.type
_entity_poly.pdbx_seq_one_letter_code
_entity_poly.pdbx_strand_id
1 'polypeptide(L)'
;FENQSYDPSYQTESGVKTILADTFMSGSYTCPDTKKKYTYSQTFMDAAKKSGVSPYHLASRCRNEQGVNGAPQSLGTVKGYENYFNFFDIQAYATSTMTAAEMGCKYAKTTNPTYLLPWTNQYKSIVGGSIFLGTGYITKGQDTLYLQKFDMVDGGNGLYYHQYMTCVFGQANEAISLKNAYSQDILNSAMEFKIPVYNNMPDKLCPKPTSSGDNNNYLKSLSVSGTSISPKFDKFTASYTAKVNAEVS
;
A
#
# COMPACT_ATOMS: atom_id res chain seq x y z
N PHE A 1 10.55 1.27 -6.93
CA PHE A 1 11.04 2.52 -7.52
C PHE A 1 10.19 3.04 -8.69
N GLU A 2 9.21 2.23 -9.18
CA GLU A 2 8.28 2.68 -10.22
C GLU A 2 7.50 3.89 -9.73
N ASN A 3 7.41 4.93 -10.57
CA ASN A 3 6.58 6.09 -10.31
C ASN A 3 5.10 5.70 -10.40
N GLN A 4 4.38 5.82 -9.29
CA GLN A 4 2.98 5.48 -9.18
C GLN A 4 2.04 6.68 -9.46
N SER A 5 2.57 7.81 -9.87
CA SER A 5 1.77 8.93 -10.35
C SER A 5 1.17 8.65 -11.72
N TYR A 6 0.03 9.27 -12.00
CA TYR A 6 -0.61 9.17 -13.31
C TYR A 6 0.18 9.95 -14.37
N ASP A 7 0.60 9.26 -15.42
CA ASP A 7 1.20 9.85 -16.61
C ASP A 7 0.49 9.37 -17.89
N PRO A 8 -0.29 10.23 -18.56
CA PRO A 8 -1.02 9.86 -19.77
C PRO A 8 -0.13 9.61 -20.99
N SER A 9 1.18 9.91 -20.93
CA SER A 9 2.09 9.73 -22.06
C SER A 9 2.36 8.25 -22.37
N TYR A 10 2.28 7.38 -21.37
CA TYR A 10 2.52 5.94 -21.53
C TYR A 10 1.48 5.03 -20.86
N GLN A 11 0.70 5.55 -19.89
CA GLN A 11 -0.31 4.77 -19.18
C GLN A 11 -1.63 4.80 -19.97
N THR A 12 -1.97 3.68 -20.59
CA THR A 12 -3.08 3.58 -21.54
C THR A 12 -4.21 2.68 -21.03
N GLU A 13 -5.42 2.89 -21.57
CA GLU A 13 -6.54 1.99 -21.31
C GLU A 13 -6.26 0.54 -21.79
N SER A 14 -5.49 0.39 -22.88
CA SER A 14 -5.09 -0.94 -23.38
C SER A 14 -4.23 -1.68 -22.37
N GLY A 15 -3.27 -0.99 -21.73
CA GLY A 15 -2.46 -1.57 -20.65
C GLY A 15 -3.31 -1.97 -19.44
N VAL A 16 -4.28 -1.15 -19.06
CA VAL A 16 -5.24 -1.52 -17.99
C VAL A 16 -6.03 -2.77 -18.37
N LYS A 17 -6.54 -2.87 -19.61
CA LYS A 17 -7.24 -4.08 -20.08
C LYS A 17 -6.38 -5.33 -19.97
N THR A 18 -5.09 -5.23 -20.26
CA THR A 18 -4.16 -6.35 -20.15
C THR A 18 -3.94 -6.78 -18.69
N ILE A 19 -3.83 -5.83 -17.76
CA ILE A 19 -3.73 -6.13 -16.31
C ILE A 19 -5.00 -6.84 -15.81
N LEU A 20 -6.16 -6.41 -16.29
CA LEU A 20 -7.46 -6.93 -15.87
C LEU A 20 -7.89 -8.20 -16.62
N ALA A 21 -7.12 -8.64 -17.63
CA ALA A 21 -7.42 -9.85 -18.38
C ALA A 21 -7.58 -11.06 -17.45
N ASP A 22 -8.50 -11.95 -17.82
CA ASP A 22 -8.81 -13.17 -17.05
C ASP A 22 -9.26 -12.95 -15.60
N THR A 23 -9.76 -11.74 -15.30
CA THR A 23 -10.36 -11.41 -14.01
C THR A 23 -11.85 -11.05 -14.16
N PHE A 24 -12.57 -10.99 -13.06
CA PHE A 24 -13.95 -10.50 -13.03
C PHE A 24 -14.07 -9.03 -13.52
N MET A 25 -12.96 -8.29 -13.58
CA MET A 25 -12.87 -6.93 -14.07
C MET A 25 -12.46 -6.83 -15.55
N SER A 26 -12.36 -7.93 -16.29
CA SER A 26 -11.97 -7.93 -17.72
C SER A 26 -13.01 -7.29 -18.66
N GLY A 27 -14.24 -7.14 -18.19
CA GLY A 27 -15.36 -6.68 -19.01
C GLY A 27 -15.96 -5.35 -18.56
N SER A 28 -17.28 -5.37 -18.46
CA SER A 28 -18.10 -4.20 -18.10
C SER A 28 -19.09 -4.54 -16.99
N TYR A 29 -19.56 -3.52 -16.32
CA TYR A 29 -20.64 -3.60 -15.33
C TYR A 29 -21.71 -2.54 -15.63
N THR A 30 -22.92 -2.76 -15.12
CA THR A 30 -23.98 -1.76 -15.15
C THR A 30 -24.04 -1.07 -13.80
N CYS A 31 -23.82 0.24 -13.78
CA CYS A 31 -23.90 1.01 -12.55
C CYS A 31 -25.36 1.01 -12.03
N PRO A 32 -25.60 0.51 -10.82
CA PRO A 32 -26.96 0.39 -10.28
C PRO A 32 -27.67 1.74 -10.11
N ASP A 33 -26.92 2.82 -9.86
CA ASP A 33 -27.47 4.15 -9.62
C ASP A 33 -27.90 4.84 -10.94
N THR A 34 -27.08 4.77 -11.97
CA THR A 34 -27.27 5.50 -13.22
C THR A 34 -27.84 4.66 -14.36
N LYS A 35 -27.89 3.32 -14.20
CA LYS A 35 -28.23 2.34 -15.23
C LYS A 35 -27.31 2.36 -16.46
N LYS A 36 -26.21 3.12 -16.41
CA LYS A 36 -25.23 3.19 -17.48
C LYS A 36 -24.25 2.01 -17.39
N LYS A 37 -23.81 1.57 -18.56
CA LYS A 37 -22.78 0.55 -18.70
C LYS A 37 -21.41 1.23 -18.72
N TYR A 38 -20.48 0.73 -17.92
CA TYR A 38 -19.09 1.14 -17.85
C TYR A 38 -18.18 -0.06 -18.08
N THR A 39 -17.00 0.14 -18.67
CA THR A 39 -15.93 -0.84 -18.59
C THR A 39 -15.08 -0.60 -17.35
N TYR A 40 -14.53 -1.67 -16.77
CA TYR A 40 -13.59 -1.50 -15.66
C TYR A 40 -12.35 -0.73 -16.10
N SER A 41 -11.82 -0.99 -17.31
CA SER A 41 -10.65 -0.28 -17.83
C SER A 41 -10.87 1.24 -17.89
N GLN A 42 -11.98 1.71 -18.42
CA GLN A 42 -12.33 3.15 -18.41
C GLN A 42 -12.50 3.70 -17.00
N THR A 43 -13.09 2.91 -16.10
CA THR A 43 -13.25 3.32 -14.70
C THR A 43 -11.89 3.53 -14.01
N PHE A 44 -10.89 2.66 -14.26
CA PHE A 44 -9.54 2.87 -13.75
C PHE A 44 -8.83 4.06 -14.40
N MET A 45 -9.05 4.33 -15.69
CA MET A 45 -8.53 5.55 -16.33
C MET A 45 -9.15 6.81 -15.75
N ASP A 46 -10.46 6.82 -15.48
CA ASP A 46 -11.13 7.92 -14.80
C ASP A 46 -10.65 8.10 -13.36
N ALA A 47 -10.42 6.98 -12.66
CA ALA A 47 -9.85 6.97 -11.32
C ALA A 47 -8.44 7.59 -11.31
N ALA A 48 -7.59 7.22 -12.26
CA ALA A 48 -6.25 7.78 -12.40
C ALA A 48 -6.26 9.30 -12.62
N LYS A 49 -7.10 9.78 -13.56
CA LYS A 49 -7.26 11.22 -13.83
C LYS A 49 -7.70 12.02 -12.60
N LYS A 50 -8.57 11.43 -11.76
CA LYS A 50 -9.12 12.12 -10.59
C LYS A 50 -8.24 12.02 -9.34
N SER A 51 -7.49 10.94 -9.20
CA SER A 51 -6.66 10.67 -8.03
C SER A 51 -5.19 11.06 -8.21
N GLY A 52 -4.72 11.24 -9.45
CA GLY A 52 -3.30 11.40 -9.76
C GLY A 52 -2.49 10.11 -9.63
N VAL A 53 -3.14 8.96 -9.49
CA VAL A 53 -2.47 7.65 -9.29
C VAL A 53 -2.43 6.87 -10.59
N SER A 54 -1.32 6.19 -10.89
CA SER A 54 -1.16 5.32 -12.04
C SER A 54 -2.32 4.32 -12.17
N PRO A 55 -3.01 4.25 -13.31
CA PRO A 55 -4.07 3.27 -13.52
C PRO A 55 -3.53 1.83 -13.52
N TYR A 56 -2.26 1.63 -13.85
CA TYR A 56 -1.60 0.32 -13.77
C TYR A 56 -1.43 -0.12 -12.33
N HIS A 57 -0.96 0.79 -11.47
CA HIS A 57 -0.89 0.53 -10.03
C HIS A 57 -2.27 0.23 -9.43
N LEU A 58 -3.28 1.04 -9.73
CA LEU A 58 -4.64 0.85 -9.23
C LEU A 58 -5.25 -0.49 -9.66
N ALA A 59 -5.15 -0.83 -10.95
CA ALA A 59 -5.70 -2.08 -11.49
C ALA A 59 -4.98 -3.31 -10.92
N SER A 60 -3.64 -3.27 -10.84
CA SER A 60 -2.83 -4.37 -10.28
C SER A 60 -3.12 -4.58 -8.81
N ARG A 61 -3.26 -3.49 -8.05
CA ARG A 61 -3.61 -3.55 -6.63
C ARG A 61 -4.99 -4.17 -6.42
N CYS A 62 -6.01 -3.72 -7.17
CA CYS A 62 -7.33 -4.35 -7.12
C CYS A 62 -7.29 -5.84 -7.47
N ARG A 63 -6.56 -6.22 -8.53
CA ARG A 63 -6.39 -7.62 -8.92
C ARG A 63 -5.79 -8.46 -7.79
N ASN A 64 -4.76 -7.93 -7.11
CA ASN A 64 -4.09 -8.64 -6.02
C ASN A 64 -4.99 -8.76 -4.77
N GLU A 65 -5.69 -7.69 -4.41
CA GLU A 65 -6.54 -7.66 -3.20
C GLU A 65 -7.84 -8.43 -3.39
N GLN A 66 -8.48 -8.34 -4.56
CA GLN A 66 -9.79 -8.97 -4.81
C GLN A 66 -9.70 -10.34 -5.48
N GLY A 67 -8.51 -10.73 -5.97
CA GLY A 67 -8.32 -11.97 -6.72
C GLY A 67 -8.97 -11.97 -8.09
N VAL A 68 -8.77 -13.05 -8.86
CA VAL A 68 -9.26 -13.14 -10.24
C VAL A 68 -10.78 -13.31 -10.32
N ASN A 69 -11.41 -13.89 -9.31
CA ASN A 69 -12.86 -14.16 -9.28
C ASN A 69 -13.66 -13.07 -8.55
N GLY A 70 -12.99 -12.12 -7.90
CA GLY A 70 -13.61 -11.12 -7.05
C GLY A 70 -13.92 -11.65 -5.64
N ALA A 71 -13.68 -10.80 -4.64
CA ALA A 71 -14.06 -11.07 -3.27
C ALA A 71 -15.44 -10.47 -2.95
N PRO A 72 -16.15 -10.93 -1.91
CA PRO A 72 -17.50 -10.47 -1.59
C PRO A 72 -17.67 -8.95 -1.53
N GLN A 73 -16.66 -8.22 -1.02
CA GLN A 73 -16.69 -6.75 -0.93
C GLN A 73 -16.51 -6.06 -2.28
N SER A 74 -15.91 -6.68 -3.27
CA SER A 74 -15.85 -6.15 -4.64
C SER A 74 -17.06 -6.58 -5.50
N LEU A 75 -17.74 -7.65 -5.09
CA LEU A 75 -18.96 -8.12 -5.73
C LEU A 75 -20.24 -7.53 -5.14
N GLY A 76 -20.14 -6.80 -4.00
CA GLY A 76 -21.28 -6.22 -3.30
C GLY A 76 -22.20 -7.27 -2.64
N THR A 77 -21.62 -8.39 -2.22
CA THR A 77 -22.36 -9.56 -1.68
C THR A 77 -22.05 -9.83 -0.21
N VAL A 78 -21.38 -8.91 0.49
CA VAL A 78 -21.11 -9.05 1.92
C VAL A 78 -22.41 -9.01 2.69
N LYS A 79 -22.70 -10.06 3.47
CA LYS A 79 -23.96 -10.21 4.25
C LYS A 79 -24.16 -9.04 5.21
N GLY A 80 -25.31 -8.38 5.12
CA GLY A 80 -25.66 -7.19 5.90
C GLY A 80 -25.10 -5.87 5.35
N TYR A 81 -24.32 -5.95 4.28
CA TYR A 81 -23.76 -4.81 3.55
C TYR A 81 -23.90 -5.00 2.04
N GLU A 82 -24.95 -5.65 1.59
CA GLU A 82 -25.23 -5.88 0.18
C GLU A 82 -25.31 -4.55 -0.57
N ASN A 83 -24.76 -4.53 -1.81
CA ASN A 83 -24.66 -3.33 -2.65
C ASN A 83 -23.73 -2.21 -2.12
N TYR A 84 -22.88 -2.51 -1.13
CA TYR A 84 -21.73 -1.68 -0.81
C TYR A 84 -20.46 -2.35 -1.30
N PHE A 85 -19.57 -1.55 -1.90
CA PHE A 85 -18.38 -2.03 -2.61
C PHE A 85 -17.11 -1.48 -1.98
N ASN A 86 -16.04 -2.28 -1.90
CA ASN A 86 -14.74 -1.83 -1.45
C ASN A 86 -13.64 -2.54 -2.25
N PHE A 87 -13.19 -1.93 -3.33
CA PHE A 87 -12.24 -2.52 -4.27
C PHE A 87 -10.79 -2.49 -3.80
N PHE A 88 -10.46 -1.68 -2.79
CA PHE A 88 -9.09 -1.50 -2.29
C PHE A 88 -8.91 -1.90 -0.83
N ASP A 89 -9.86 -2.63 -0.27
CA ASP A 89 -9.85 -3.09 1.12
C ASP A 89 -9.55 -1.97 2.14
N ILE A 90 -10.00 -0.74 1.81
CA ILE A 90 -9.82 0.42 2.69
C ILE A 90 -10.59 0.20 3.99
N GLN A 91 -9.90 0.35 5.14
CA GLN A 91 -10.44 0.09 6.47
C GLN A 91 -10.97 -1.35 6.67
N ALA A 92 -10.49 -2.31 5.87
CA ALA A 92 -10.83 -3.71 5.95
C ALA A 92 -9.87 -4.46 6.90
N TYR A 93 -10.21 -4.48 8.17
CA TYR A 93 -9.49 -5.23 9.21
C TYR A 93 -10.47 -6.02 10.07
N ALA A 94 -10.08 -7.23 10.47
CA ALA A 94 -10.90 -8.06 11.33
C ALA A 94 -10.92 -7.53 12.77
N THR A 95 -12.08 -7.62 13.42
CA THR A 95 -12.27 -7.35 14.84
C THR A 95 -12.75 -8.60 15.55
N SER A 96 -12.99 -8.55 16.85
CA SER A 96 -13.59 -9.66 17.60
C SER A 96 -15.04 -9.99 17.17
N THR A 97 -15.71 -9.07 16.48
CA THR A 97 -17.14 -9.19 16.12
C THR A 97 -17.42 -9.08 14.63
N MET A 98 -16.47 -8.64 13.82
CA MET A 98 -16.65 -8.41 12.38
C MET A 98 -15.45 -8.92 11.60
N THR A 99 -15.70 -9.49 10.44
CA THR A 99 -14.67 -9.85 9.44
C THR A 99 -14.08 -8.58 8.80
N ALA A 100 -12.93 -8.72 8.14
CA ALA A 100 -12.32 -7.63 7.38
C ALA A 100 -13.25 -7.10 6.27
N ALA A 101 -13.93 -7.99 5.57
CA ALA A 101 -14.90 -7.62 4.51
C ALA A 101 -16.07 -6.81 5.07
N GLU A 102 -16.64 -7.22 6.20
CA GLU A 102 -17.72 -6.47 6.87
C GLU A 102 -17.26 -5.10 7.34
N MET A 103 -16.06 -4.99 7.93
CA MET A 103 -15.49 -3.70 8.35
C MET A 103 -15.25 -2.78 7.16
N GLY A 104 -14.66 -3.29 6.06
CA GLY A 104 -14.47 -2.55 4.83
C GLY A 104 -15.78 -2.07 4.20
N CYS A 105 -16.83 -2.89 4.20
CA CYS A 105 -18.15 -2.50 3.71
C CYS A 105 -18.89 -1.56 4.68
N LYS A 106 -18.69 -1.69 5.99
CA LYS A 106 -19.15 -0.70 6.99
C LYS A 106 -18.55 0.68 6.73
N TYR A 107 -17.25 0.75 6.41
CA TYR A 107 -16.62 1.99 5.97
C TYR A 107 -17.22 2.49 4.64
N ALA A 108 -17.40 1.62 3.66
CA ALA A 108 -18.01 1.96 2.36
C ALA A 108 -19.43 2.56 2.49
N LYS A 109 -20.13 2.26 3.57
CA LYS A 109 -21.46 2.79 3.89
C LYS A 109 -21.45 4.18 4.52
N THR A 110 -20.31 4.66 5.02
CA THR A 110 -20.20 6.01 5.62
C THR A 110 -20.35 7.11 4.57
N THR A 111 -20.39 8.35 4.99
CA THR A 111 -20.54 9.51 4.08
C THR A 111 -19.26 10.34 4.10
N ASN A 112 -18.66 10.52 2.92
CA ASN A 112 -17.58 11.48 2.68
C ASN A 112 -17.57 11.84 1.20
N PRO A 113 -18.04 13.04 0.80
CA PRO A 113 -18.12 13.46 -0.60
C PRO A 113 -16.76 13.48 -1.30
N THR A 114 -15.67 13.79 -0.59
CA THR A 114 -14.31 13.83 -1.16
C THR A 114 -13.91 12.48 -1.72
N TYR A 115 -14.29 11.40 -1.05
CA TYR A 115 -14.00 10.03 -1.46
C TYR A 115 -15.21 9.33 -2.11
N LEU A 116 -16.21 10.08 -2.56
CA LEU A 116 -17.44 9.56 -3.17
C LEU A 116 -18.22 8.54 -2.30
N LEU A 117 -18.00 8.55 -0.98
CA LEU A 117 -18.79 7.73 -0.05
C LEU A 117 -20.23 8.29 0.08
N PRO A 118 -21.20 7.35 0.18
CA PRO A 118 -21.13 5.90 0.24
C PRO A 118 -20.84 5.23 -1.10
N TRP A 119 -20.08 4.15 -1.06
CA TRP A 119 -19.72 3.39 -2.25
C TRP A 119 -20.81 2.37 -2.61
N THR A 120 -21.90 2.85 -3.19
CA THR A 120 -23.09 2.08 -3.58
C THR A 120 -22.97 1.45 -4.96
N ASN A 121 -21.85 1.63 -5.63
CA ASN A 121 -21.57 1.03 -6.93
C ASN A 121 -20.05 0.92 -7.17
N GLN A 122 -19.67 0.14 -8.18
CA GLN A 122 -18.28 -0.11 -8.54
C GLN A 122 -17.52 1.18 -8.89
N TYR A 123 -18.15 2.08 -9.66
CA TYR A 123 -17.53 3.35 -10.06
C TYR A 123 -17.14 4.20 -8.85
N LYS A 124 -18.08 4.41 -7.93
CA LYS A 124 -17.81 5.19 -6.70
C LYS A 124 -16.69 4.56 -5.85
N SER A 125 -16.70 3.24 -5.73
CA SER A 125 -15.69 2.53 -4.95
C SER A 125 -14.30 2.60 -5.59
N ILE A 126 -14.19 2.35 -6.90
CA ILE A 126 -12.91 2.40 -7.59
C ILE A 126 -12.38 3.84 -7.61
N VAL A 127 -13.18 4.81 -8.05
CA VAL A 127 -12.73 6.20 -8.15
C VAL A 127 -12.51 6.82 -6.77
N GLY A 128 -13.45 6.67 -5.86
CA GLY A 128 -13.34 7.23 -4.51
C GLY A 128 -12.21 6.60 -3.69
N GLY A 129 -12.05 5.29 -3.79
CA GLY A 129 -10.94 4.57 -3.17
C GLY A 129 -9.59 5.00 -3.75
N SER A 130 -9.51 5.24 -5.06
CA SER A 130 -8.29 5.76 -5.70
C SER A 130 -7.91 7.16 -5.20
N ILE A 131 -8.90 8.05 -5.02
CA ILE A 131 -8.67 9.38 -4.43
C ILE A 131 -8.14 9.23 -2.99
N PHE A 132 -8.71 8.33 -2.20
CA PHE A 132 -8.24 8.05 -0.84
C PHE A 132 -6.77 7.60 -0.85
N LEU A 133 -6.39 6.66 -1.72
CA LEU A 133 -5.02 6.18 -1.85
C LEU A 133 -4.07 7.29 -2.34
N GLY A 134 -4.49 8.07 -3.34
CA GLY A 134 -3.70 9.17 -3.89
C GLY A 134 -3.38 10.23 -2.84
N THR A 135 -4.38 10.69 -2.10
CA THR A 135 -4.22 11.71 -1.06
C THR A 135 -3.46 11.21 0.16
N GLY A 136 -3.40 9.90 0.37
CA GLY A 136 -2.63 9.29 1.45
C GLY A 136 -1.13 9.50 1.28
N TYR A 137 -0.59 9.18 0.11
CA TYR A 137 0.86 9.13 -0.14
C TYR A 137 1.29 9.80 -1.45
N ILE A 138 0.69 9.42 -2.57
CA ILE A 138 1.21 9.71 -3.92
C ILE A 138 1.21 11.21 -4.22
N THR A 139 0.12 11.91 -3.94
CA THR A 139 0.03 13.37 -4.16
C THR A 139 0.85 14.20 -3.18
N LYS A 140 1.44 13.55 -2.16
CA LYS A 140 2.39 14.14 -1.21
C LYS A 140 3.86 13.92 -1.62
N GLY A 141 4.10 13.39 -2.80
CA GLY A 141 5.45 13.09 -3.29
C GLY A 141 5.99 11.72 -2.88
N GLN A 142 5.27 10.95 -2.07
CA GLN A 142 5.61 9.56 -1.74
C GLN A 142 5.07 8.62 -2.84
N ASP A 143 5.45 8.89 -4.07
CA ASP A 143 4.89 8.30 -5.29
C ASP A 143 5.64 7.04 -5.79
N THR A 144 6.44 6.43 -4.93
CA THR A 144 6.98 5.08 -5.13
C THR A 144 6.79 4.26 -3.87
N LEU A 145 6.74 2.94 -3.97
CA LEU A 145 6.68 2.06 -2.78
C LEU A 145 7.87 2.29 -1.85
N TYR A 146 9.04 2.62 -2.40
CA TYR A 146 10.21 2.96 -1.61
C TYR A 146 10.00 4.23 -0.78
N LEU A 147 9.51 5.31 -1.39
CA LEU A 147 9.24 6.57 -0.69
C LEU A 147 8.10 6.45 0.33
N GLN A 148 7.09 5.62 0.04
CA GLN A 148 6.03 5.30 1.01
C GLN A 148 6.58 4.56 2.24
N LYS A 149 7.59 3.70 2.04
CA LYS A 149 8.21 2.97 3.16
C LYS A 149 9.11 3.84 4.01
N PHE A 150 9.95 4.65 3.38
CA PHE A 150 11.03 5.33 4.10
C PHE A 150 10.76 6.80 4.36
N ASP A 151 9.70 7.37 3.75
CA ASP A 151 9.25 8.76 3.95
C ASP A 151 10.40 9.77 3.88
N MET A 152 11.06 9.80 2.73
CA MET A 152 12.25 10.62 2.50
C MET A 152 11.94 11.91 1.74
N VAL A 153 10.67 12.19 1.49
CA VAL A 153 10.16 13.43 0.89
C VAL A 153 9.22 14.10 1.87
N ASP A 154 9.43 15.39 2.13
CA ASP A 154 8.55 16.14 3.00
C ASP A 154 7.23 16.45 2.28
N GLY A 155 6.23 15.67 2.56
CA GLY A 155 4.85 15.87 2.09
C GLY A 155 4.00 16.73 3.03
N GLY A 156 4.62 17.50 3.92
CA GLY A 156 3.97 18.37 4.91
C GLY A 156 3.83 17.76 6.30
N ASN A 157 4.35 16.56 6.53
CA ASN A 157 4.36 15.89 7.84
C ASN A 157 5.77 15.74 8.44
N GLY A 158 6.80 16.33 7.79
CA GLY A 158 8.21 16.10 8.10
C GLY A 158 8.73 14.77 7.49
N LEU A 159 10.06 14.59 7.56
CA LEU A 159 10.71 13.37 7.04
C LEU A 159 10.59 12.21 8.01
N TYR A 160 10.53 10.99 7.49
CA TYR A 160 10.57 9.72 8.23
C TYR A 160 9.40 9.46 9.19
N TYR A 161 8.36 10.26 9.11
CA TYR A 161 7.20 10.18 10.01
C TYR A 161 6.00 9.46 9.38
N HIS A 162 5.74 9.71 8.10
CA HIS A 162 4.57 9.21 7.38
C HIS A 162 4.90 7.93 6.58
N GLN A 163 5.21 6.85 7.29
CA GLN A 163 5.59 5.57 6.69
C GLN A 163 4.39 4.65 6.51
N TYR A 164 4.32 4.00 5.33
CA TYR A 164 3.32 2.98 5.05
C TYR A 164 3.75 1.63 5.62
N MET A 165 2.93 1.07 6.48
CA MET A 165 3.04 -0.19 7.23
C MET A 165 4.36 -0.41 8.02
N THR A 166 4.26 -1.16 9.09
CA THR A 166 5.37 -1.50 9.98
C THR A 166 6.23 -2.65 9.45
N CYS A 167 5.66 -3.52 8.59
CA CYS A 167 6.38 -4.67 8.03
C CYS A 167 7.56 -4.20 7.15
N VAL A 168 8.76 -4.68 7.47
CA VAL A 168 10.00 -4.29 6.77
C VAL A 168 10.00 -4.74 5.30
N PHE A 169 9.39 -5.88 5.02
CA PHE A 169 9.35 -6.47 3.67
C PHE A 169 8.05 -6.13 2.90
N GLY A 170 7.12 -5.40 3.51
CA GLY A 170 5.80 -5.17 2.95
C GLY A 170 5.86 -4.59 1.54
N GLN A 171 6.55 -3.47 1.36
CA GLN A 171 6.66 -2.81 0.07
C GLN A 171 7.44 -3.61 -0.97
N ALA A 172 8.47 -4.36 -0.55
CA ALA A 172 9.20 -5.23 -1.46
C ALA A 172 8.31 -6.37 -1.99
N ASN A 173 7.50 -6.98 -1.12
CA ASN A 173 6.55 -8.01 -1.50
C ASN A 173 5.43 -7.44 -2.38
N GLU A 174 4.91 -6.26 -2.05
CA GLU A 174 3.92 -5.56 -2.87
C GLU A 174 4.48 -5.24 -4.27
N ALA A 175 5.72 -4.76 -4.35
CA ALA A 175 6.38 -4.50 -5.64
C ALA A 175 6.50 -5.76 -6.50
N ILE A 176 6.82 -6.91 -5.89
CA ILE A 176 6.87 -8.20 -6.61
C ILE A 176 5.46 -8.59 -7.11
N SER A 177 4.45 -8.42 -6.27
CA SER A 177 3.05 -8.74 -6.62
C SER A 177 2.54 -7.85 -7.76
N LEU A 178 2.82 -6.54 -7.72
CA LEU A 178 2.48 -5.61 -8.78
C LEU A 178 3.17 -5.97 -10.10
N LYS A 179 4.49 -6.23 -10.05
CA LYS A 179 5.24 -6.67 -11.24
C LYS A 179 4.65 -7.93 -11.85
N ASN A 180 4.25 -8.90 -11.03
CA ASN A 180 3.66 -10.16 -11.50
C ASN A 180 2.27 -9.98 -12.12
N ALA A 181 1.57 -8.88 -11.82
CA ALA A 181 0.31 -8.53 -12.46
C ALA A 181 0.50 -7.86 -13.84
N TYR A 182 1.70 -7.35 -14.13
CA TYR A 182 2.00 -6.74 -15.42
C TYR A 182 2.25 -7.80 -16.48
N SER A 183 1.68 -7.56 -17.68
CA SER A 183 2.03 -8.36 -18.86
C SER A 183 3.43 -8.00 -19.37
N GLN A 184 3.98 -8.86 -20.23
CA GLN A 184 5.26 -8.59 -20.87
C GLN A 184 5.22 -7.30 -21.71
N ASP A 185 4.08 -6.96 -22.32
CA ASP A 185 3.93 -5.73 -23.09
C ASP A 185 4.02 -4.49 -22.19
N ILE A 186 3.45 -4.52 -20.99
CA ILE A 186 3.60 -3.43 -20.02
C ILE A 186 5.04 -3.33 -19.54
N LEU A 187 5.69 -4.46 -19.23
CA LEU A 187 7.08 -4.50 -18.77
C LEU A 187 8.06 -4.01 -19.84
N ASN A 188 7.69 -4.10 -21.12
CA ASN A 188 8.47 -3.61 -22.27
C ASN A 188 8.07 -2.19 -22.70
N SER A 189 7.04 -1.59 -22.09
CA SER A 189 6.64 -0.22 -22.38
C SER A 189 7.53 0.79 -21.65
N ALA A 190 7.42 2.06 -22.03
CA ALA A 190 8.05 3.13 -21.26
C ALA A 190 7.49 3.17 -19.84
N MET A 191 8.39 3.11 -18.84
CA MET A 191 8.04 3.23 -17.43
C MET A 191 9.01 4.22 -16.79
N GLU A 192 8.51 5.04 -15.88
CA GLU A 192 9.34 5.96 -15.11
C GLU A 192 9.73 5.32 -13.78
N PHE A 193 11.01 5.42 -13.42
CA PHE A 193 11.55 4.98 -12.15
C PHE A 193 12.24 6.13 -11.43
N LYS A 194 11.89 6.34 -10.17
CA LYS A 194 12.55 7.29 -9.27
C LYS A 194 13.46 6.53 -8.32
N ILE A 195 14.76 6.60 -8.58
CA ILE A 195 15.78 5.91 -7.79
C ILE A 195 16.48 6.95 -6.91
N PRO A 196 16.27 6.92 -5.58
CA PRO A 196 16.97 7.82 -4.66
C PRO A 196 18.49 7.60 -4.71
N VAL A 197 19.22 8.68 -4.81
CA VAL A 197 20.68 8.70 -4.71
C VAL A 197 21.07 9.48 -3.46
N TYR A 198 21.81 8.84 -2.57
CA TYR A 198 22.24 9.43 -1.30
C TYR A 198 23.65 10.02 -1.42
N ASN A 199 23.90 11.10 -0.69
CA ASN A 199 25.25 11.55 -0.44
C ASN A 199 26.02 10.46 0.29
N ASN A 200 27.29 10.27 -0.07
CA ASN A 200 28.16 9.26 0.54
C ASN A 200 27.68 7.81 0.38
N MET A 201 27.03 7.48 -0.74
CA MET A 201 26.77 6.08 -1.08
C MET A 201 28.08 5.30 -1.16
N PRO A 202 28.12 4.07 -0.64
CA PRO A 202 29.32 3.24 -0.75
C PRO A 202 29.64 2.91 -2.22
N ASP A 203 30.91 2.91 -2.59
CA ASP A 203 31.39 2.55 -3.94
C ASP A 203 31.07 1.10 -4.34
N LYS A 204 30.86 0.25 -3.36
CA LYS A 204 30.53 -1.17 -3.56
C LYS A 204 29.11 -1.46 -3.11
N LEU A 205 28.41 -2.25 -3.92
CA LEU A 205 27.07 -2.73 -3.56
C LEU A 205 27.11 -3.49 -2.22
N CYS A 206 26.16 -3.17 -1.36
CA CYS A 206 25.94 -3.96 -0.16
C CYS A 206 25.47 -5.37 -0.58
N PRO A 207 26.10 -6.44 -0.10
CA PRO A 207 25.66 -7.79 -0.41
C PRO A 207 24.25 -8.02 0.10
N LYS A 208 23.45 -8.77 -0.67
CA LYS A 208 22.11 -9.18 -0.23
C LYS A 208 22.24 -9.96 1.09
N PRO A 209 21.43 -9.64 2.11
CA PRO A 209 21.40 -10.45 3.34
C PRO A 209 21.17 -11.91 3.01
N THR A 210 21.99 -12.79 3.60
CA THR A 210 21.83 -14.23 3.41
C THR A 210 20.63 -14.72 4.22
N SER A 211 19.93 -15.73 3.70
CA SER A 211 18.79 -16.37 4.42
C SER A 211 19.20 -17.15 5.68
N SER A 212 20.50 -17.29 5.90
CA SER A 212 21.08 -18.02 7.07
C SER A 212 21.35 -17.12 8.28
N GLY A 213 20.94 -15.86 8.25
CA GLY A 213 21.06 -14.95 9.39
C GLY A 213 20.13 -15.35 10.54
N ASP A 214 20.58 -15.13 11.76
CA ASP A 214 19.72 -15.22 12.94
C ASP A 214 18.71 -14.07 12.91
N ASN A 215 17.41 -14.39 12.91
CA ASN A 215 16.33 -13.40 12.97
C ASN A 215 16.16 -12.77 14.37
N ASN A 216 17.05 -13.13 15.30
CA ASN A 216 17.04 -12.61 16.65
C ASN A 216 17.51 -11.15 16.69
N ASN A 217 16.61 -10.24 17.01
CA ASN A 217 16.86 -8.80 17.16
C ASN A 217 17.12 -8.39 18.63
N TYR A 218 17.23 -9.33 19.53
CA TYR A 218 17.50 -9.06 20.93
C TYR A 218 19.00 -8.91 21.20
N LEU A 219 19.34 -8.07 22.16
CA LEU A 219 20.71 -7.98 22.65
C LEU A 219 21.15 -9.34 23.26
N LYS A 220 22.36 -9.77 22.96
CA LYS A 220 22.94 -10.95 23.56
C LYS A 220 23.41 -10.69 24.99
N SER A 221 23.89 -9.47 25.25
CA SER A 221 24.36 -9.04 26.56
C SER A 221 24.30 -7.51 26.66
N LEU A 222 24.22 -6.99 27.87
CA LEU A 222 24.34 -5.58 28.20
C LEU A 222 25.24 -5.44 29.43
N SER A 223 26.25 -4.59 29.37
CA SER A 223 27.08 -4.25 30.48
C SER A 223 27.44 -2.76 30.48
N VAL A 224 27.68 -2.22 31.65
CA VAL A 224 28.14 -0.83 31.82
C VAL A 224 29.49 -0.92 32.56
N SER A 225 30.52 -0.31 31.98
CA SER A 225 31.88 -0.33 32.61
C SER A 225 31.83 0.34 33.98
N GLY A 226 32.49 -0.30 34.96
CA GLY A 226 32.63 0.22 36.33
C GLY A 226 31.41 0.06 37.24
N THR A 227 30.29 -0.52 36.75
CA THR A 227 29.10 -0.72 37.59
C THR A 227 28.27 -1.91 37.16
N SER A 228 27.33 -2.31 38.01
CA SER A 228 26.37 -3.36 37.71
C SER A 228 25.03 -2.76 37.28
N ILE A 229 24.36 -3.40 36.31
CA ILE A 229 22.99 -3.08 35.91
C ILE A 229 21.99 -3.80 36.80
N SER A 230 20.85 -3.17 37.04
CA SER A 230 19.71 -3.75 37.76
C SER A 230 18.43 -3.50 36.96
N PRO A 231 17.57 -4.51 36.76
CA PRO A 231 17.78 -5.93 37.10
C PRO A 231 18.97 -6.56 36.36
N LYS A 232 19.31 -7.83 36.70
CA LYS A 232 20.27 -8.60 35.92
C LYS A 232 19.80 -8.68 34.46
N PHE A 233 20.76 -8.66 33.51
CA PHE A 233 20.43 -8.69 32.09
C PHE A 233 19.50 -9.86 31.73
N ASP A 234 18.39 -9.51 31.09
CA ASP A 234 17.48 -10.42 30.42
C ASP A 234 17.05 -9.78 29.07
N LYS A 235 17.09 -10.55 27.98
CA LYS A 235 16.85 -10.06 26.63
C LYS A 235 15.46 -9.46 26.39
N PHE A 236 14.50 -9.75 27.26
CA PHE A 236 13.13 -9.21 27.18
C PHE A 236 12.91 -8.00 28.10
N THR A 237 13.89 -7.63 28.90
CA THR A 237 13.82 -6.47 29.77
C THR A 237 14.24 -5.21 29.00
N ALA A 238 13.33 -4.24 28.89
CA ALA A 238 13.55 -3.02 28.12
C ALA A 238 14.20 -1.88 28.91
N SER A 239 14.25 -1.97 30.25
CA SER A 239 14.75 -0.88 31.11
C SER A 239 15.67 -1.41 32.20
N TYR A 240 16.80 -0.74 32.36
CA TYR A 240 17.82 -1.06 33.36
C TYR A 240 18.26 0.22 34.07
N THR A 241 18.69 0.08 35.31
CA THR A 241 19.35 1.13 36.08
C THR A 241 20.80 0.75 36.38
N ALA A 242 21.70 1.71 36.38
CA ALA A 242 23.06 1.55 36.85
C ALA A 242 23.39 2.67 37.85
N LYS A 243 24.02 2.34 38.98
CA LYS A 243 24.50 3.35 39.93
C LYS A 243 25.95 3.64 39.59
N VAL A 244 26.23 4.86 39.18
CA VAL A 244 27.58 5.37 38.94
C VAL A 244 27.98 6.29 40.06
N ASN A 245 29.22 6.22 40.51
CA ASN A 245 29.76 7.17 41.47
C ASN A 245 29.92 8.53 40.75
N ALA A 246 29.65 9.62 41.48
CA ALA A 246 29.66 11.02 40.90
C ALA A 246 31.05 11.49 40.42
N GLU A 247 32.10 10.71 40.62
CA GLU A 247 33.49 11.03 40.22
C GLU A 247 33.90 10.48 38.85
N VAL A 248 32.96 9.83 38.10
CA VAL A 248 33.26 9.38 36.73
C VAL A 248 32.82 10.50 35.77
N SER A 249 33.73 11.45 35.54
CA SER A 249 33.62 12.47 34.48
C SER A 249 34.04 11.88 33.12
#